data_7a9366e47ce98da360c61d3e6bac85d5
#
_entry.id   7a9366e47ce98da360c61d3e6bac85d5
#
_cell.length_a   1.000
_cell.length_b   1.000
_cell.length_c   1.000
_cell.angle_alpha   90.00
_cell.angle_beta   90.00
_cell.angle_gamma   90.00
#
_symmetry.space_group_name_H-M   'P 1'
#
loop_
_entity.id
_entity.type
_entity.pdbx_description
1 polymer ?
#
loop_
_entity_poly.entity_id
_entity_poly.type
_entity_poly.pdbx_seq_one_letter_code
_entity_poly.pdbx_strand_id
1 'polypeptide(L)'
;MRRRLLSEGAKELSYEIREIVKKANQLKALGLPIHWENIGDPIEKKCQLPDWIKDIVVDLVKTNRSYGYCPSKGMLETREFLVKENNKLGGAQINVDDILFFNGLGDAIATIYGLLSMNTRIIGPAPAYSTHSSAEAAHAHTAPITYSLQPENHWYPDLEYNTPTDLMPHHF
;
A
#
# COMPACT_ATOMS: atom_id res chain seq x y z
N MET A 1 30.48 -1.99 23.91
CA MET A 1 29.16 -2.61 23.71
C MET A 1 28.45 -1.91 22.57
N ARG A 2 28.18 -2.56 21.41
CA ARG A 2 27.33 -1.99 20.38
C ARG A 2 25.89 -1.98 20.89
N ARG A 3 25.28 -0.81 21.04
CA ARG A 3 23.86 -0.69 21.35
C ARG A 3 23.05 -1.29 20.20
N ARG A 4 21.96 -2.01 20.51
CA ARG A 4 21.02 -2.53 19.51
C ARG A 4 20.38 -1.34 18.80
N LEU A 5 20.70 -1.16 17.51
CA LEU A 5 20.26 0.01 16.73
C LEU A 5 18.87 -0.19 16.10
N LEU A 6 18.45 -1.44 15.90
CA LEU A 6 17.17 -1.77 15.28
C LEU A 6 16.12 -2.02 16.35
N SER A 7 14.89 -1.59 16.08
CA SER A 7 13.73 -1.94 16.88
C SER A 7 13.47 -3.45 16.82
N GLU A 8 12.73 -3.98 17.78
CA GLU A 8 12.38 -5.41 17.79
C GLU A 8 11.49 -5.78 16.59
N GLY A 9 10.56 -4.91 16.22
CA GLY A 9 9.68 -5.09 15.07
C GLY A 9 10.38 -5.04 13.71
N ALA A 10 11.61 -4.56 13.63
CA ALA A 10 12.35 -4.54 12.36
C ALA A 10 12.58 -5.93 11.77
N LYS A 11 12.47 -6.99 12.56
CA LYS A 11 12.59 -8.37 12.11
C LYS A 11 11.35 -8.86 11.37
N GLU A 12 10.20 -8.23 11.67
CA GLU A 12 8.91 -8.58 11.10
C GLU A 12 8.69 -7.93 9.73
N LEU A 13 9.54 -6.97 9.35
CA LEU A 13 9.53 -6.37 8.02
C LEU A 13 9.99 -7.40 7.01
N SER A 14 9.05 -8.10 6.40
CA SER A 14 9.28 -9.03 5.30
C SER A 14 8.66 -8.50 4.00
N TYR A 15 9.31 -8.80 2.89
CA TYR A 15 8.76 -8.53 1.57
C TYR A 15 8.77 -9.83 0.78
N GLU A 16 7.74 -10.63 0.99
CA GLU A 16 7.59 -12.00 0.47
C GLU A 16 7.77 -12.10 -1.06
N ILE A 17 7.32 -11.07 -1.80
CA ILE A 17 7.47 -11.01 -3.26
C ILE A 17 8.94 -11.12 -3.66
N ARG A 18 9.87 -10.50 -2.93
CA ARG A 18 11.31 -10.57 -3.23
C ARG A 18 11.89 -11.97 -3.02
N GLU A 19 11.44 -12.68 -2.00
CA GLU A 19 11.87 -14.06 -1.75
C GLU A 19 11.34 -15.00 -2.82
N ILE A 20 10.10 -14.82 -3.26
CA ILE A 20 9.52 -15.59 -4.37
C ILE A 20 10.32 -15.32 -5.67
N VAL A 21 10.61 -14.06 -5.99
CA VAL A 21 11.41 -13.69 -7.17
C VAL A 21 12.79 -14.33 -7.12
N LYS A 22 13.45 -14.35 -5.96
CA LYS A 22 14.76 -14.99 -5.80
C LYS A 22 14.70 -16.48 -6.11
N LYS A 23 13.71 -17.20 -5.58
CA LYS A 23 13.50 -18.63 -5.87
C LYS A 23 13.16 -18.87 -7.34
N ALA A 24 12.28 -18.06 -7.92
CA ALA A 24 11.94 -18.15 -9.34
C ALA A 24 13.17 -17.94 -10.24
N ASN A 25 14.05 -17.00 -9.92
CA ASN A 25 15.30 -16.80 -10.66
C ASN A 25 16.25 -18.01 -10.54
N GLN A 26 16.30 -18.68 -9.40
CA GLN A 26 17.07 -19.91 -9.25
C GLN A 26 16.53 -21.03 -10.15
N LEU A 27 15.21 -21.20 -10.21
CA LEU A 27 14.57 -22.18 -11.09
C LEU A 27 14.78 -21.84 -12.57
N LYS A 28 14.68 -20.56 -12.93
CA LYS A 28 14.98 -20.08 -14.28
C LYS A 28 16.40 -20.37 -14.70
N ALA A 29 17.38 -20.24 -13.80
CA ALA A 29 18.77 -20.58 -14.05
C ALA A 29 18.99 -22.08 -14.30
N LEU A 30 18.10 -22.95 -13.85
CA LEU A 30 18.07 -24.37 -14.13
C LEU A 30 17.33 -24.74 -15.44
N GLY A 31 16.91 -23.72 -16.22
CA GLY A 31 16.23 -23.92 -17.50
C GLY A 31 14.70 -24.10 -17.40
N LEU A 32 14.12 -23.96 -16.20
CA LEU A 32 12.67 -24.09 -16.04
C LEU A 32 11.96 -22.81 -16.54
N PRO A 33 10.85 -22.94 -17.26
CA PRO A 33 10.05 -21.78 -17.68
C PRO A 33 9.36 -21.15 -16.46
N ILE A 34 9.45 -19.83 -16.35
CA ILE A 34 8.80 -19.05 -15.28
C ILE A 34 7.78 -18.10 -15.90
N HIS A 35 6.53 -18.18 -15.44
CA HIS A 35 5.47 -17.24 -15.75
C HIS A 35 5.41 -16.18 -14.66
N TRP A 36 5.74 -14.93 -15.04
CA TRP A 36 5.80 -13.80 -14.10
C TRP A 36 4.46 -13.10 -14.02
N GLU A 37 3.77 -13.27 -12.90
CA GLU A 37 2.46 -12.63 -12.61
C GLU A 37 2.45 -11.85 -11.28
N ASN A 38 3.61 -11.75 -10.65
CA ASN A 38 3.79 -11.16 -9.33
C ASN A 38 3.90 -9.64 -9.33
N ILE A 39 4.12 -9.00 -10.47
CA ILE A 39 4.23 -7.55 -10.62
C ILE A 39 3.24 -7.10 -11.68
N GLY A 40 2.34 -6.20 -11.30
CA GLY A 40 1.35 -5.60 -12.18
C GLY A 40 1.89 -4.35 -12.89
N ASP A 41 3.13 -4.38 -13.43
CA ASP A 41 3.68 -3.29 -14.22
C ASP A 41 3.17 -3.38 -15.68
N PRO A 42 2.31 -2.45 -16.12
CA PRO A 42 1.78 -2.47 -17.48
C PRO A 42 2.88 -2.38 -18.54
N ILE A 43 3.95 -1.64 -18.28
CA ILE A 43 5.04 -1.44 -19.25
C ILE A 43 5.83 -2.73 -19.43
N GLU A 44 6.14 -3.46 -18.36
CA GLU A 44 6.77 -4.77 -18.45
C GLU A 44 5.86 -5.79 -19.16
N LYS A 45 4.55 -5.64 -19.06
CA LYS A 45 3.55 -6.43 -19.79
C LYS A 45 3.32 -5.96 -21.24
N LYS A 46 4.21 -5.11 -21.77
CA LYS A 46 4.20 -4.57 -23.13
C LYS A 46 3.02 -3.63 -23.44
N CYS A 47 2.33 -3.12 -22.43
CA CYS A 47 1.41 -2.02 -22.62
C CYS A 47 2.19 -0.75 -22.98
N GLN A 48 1.60 0.07 -23.83
CA GLN A 48 2.19 1.35 -24.18
C GLN A 48 1.44 2.48 -23.50
N LEU A 49 2.17 3.42 -22.93
CA LEU A 49 1.59 4.66 -22.47
C LEU A 49 1.06 5.44 -23.68
N PRO A 50 -0.22 5.88 -23.69
CA PRO A 50 -0.76 6.69 -24.77
C PRO A 50 0.07 7.95 -25.05
N ASP A 51 0.25 8.31 -26.31
CA ASP A 51 1.13 9.42 -26.70
C ASP A 51 0.62 10.76 -26.14
N TRP A 52 -0.68 10.97 -26.07
CA TRP A 52 -1.25 12.18 -25.50
C TRP A 52 -0.84 12.42 -24.02
N ILE A 53 -0.62 11.35 -23.23
CA ILE A 53 -0.10 11.47 -21.86
C ILE A 53 1.35 11.93 -21.88
N LYS A 54 2.15 11.35 -22.79
CA LYS A 54 3.56 11.73 -22.96
C LYS A 54 3.67 13.20 -23.35
N ASP A 55 2.84 13.65 -24.29
CA ASP A 55 2.81 15.03 -24.76
C ASP A 55 2.48 16.01 -23.63
N ILE A 56 1.48 15.70 -22.80
CA ILE A 56 1.15 16.51 -21.60
C ILE A 56 2.35 16.60 -20.67
N VAL A 57 3.01 15.47 -20.37
CA VAL A 57 4.18 15.45 -19.47
C VAL A 57 5.32 16.28 -20.04
N VAL A 58 5.61 16.13 -21.35
CA VAL A 58 6.65 16.91 -22.04
C VAL A 58 6.36 18.41 -21.97
N ASP A 59 5.11 18.80 -22.19
CA ASP A 59 4.73 20.22 -22.14
C ASP A 59 4.84 20.79 -20.72
N LEU A 60 4.43 20.05 -19.71
CA LEU A 60 4.56 20.45 -18.32
C LEU A 60 6.03 20.61 -17.90
N VAL A 61 6.91 19.70 -18.31
CA VAL A 61 8.35 19.75 -18.01
C VAL A 61 9.03 20.97 -18.64
N LYS A 62 8.52 21.49 -19.75
CA LYS A 62 9.04 22.74 -20.37
C LYS A 62 8.70 24.02 -19.57
N THR A 63 7.77 23.93 -18.64
CA THR A 63 7.34 25.10 -17.85
C THR A 63 8.15 25.25 -16.56
N ASN A 64 8.50 26.49 -16.18
CA ASN A 64 9.19 26.74 -14.91
C ASN A 64 8.31 26.40 -13.69
N ARG A 65 6.99 26.42 -13.84
CA ARG A 65 6.05 26.09 -12.78
C ARG A 65 6.25 24.65 -12.25
N SER A 66 6.68 23.73 -13.10
CA SER A 66 6.88 22.32 -12.74
C SER A 66 8.07 22.07 -11.81
N TYR A 67 8.95 23.06 -11.64
CA TYR A 67 10.16 22.96 -10.81
C TYR A 67 10.07 23.70 -9.48
N GLY A 68 8.95 24.35 -9.21
CA GLY A 68 8.71 25.05 -7.95
C GLY A 68 8.15 24.14 -6.86
N TYR A 69 8.12 24.65 -5.63
CA TYR A 69 7.39 24.00 -4.55
C TYR A 69 5.88 24.05 -4.81
N CYS A 70 5.19 22.98 -4.45
CA CYS A 70 3.73 22.98 -4.33
C CYS A 70 3.31 23.18 -2.87
N PRO A 71 2.04 23.55 -2.61
CA PRO A 71 1.49 23.58 -1.26
C PRO A 71 1.66 22.23 -0.54
N SER A 72 1.88 22.24 0.78
CA SER A 72 2.15 21.03 1.58
C SER A 72 1.08 19.94 1.44
N LYS A 73 -0.19 20.31 1.23
CA LYS A 73 -1.30 19.39 0.99
C LYS A 73 -1.42 18.96 -0.49
N GLY A 74 -0.55 19.43 -1.37
CA GLY A 74 -0.66 19.26 -2.82
C GLY A 74 -1.51 20.34 -3.49
N MET A 75 -1.50 20.36 -4.81
CA MET A 75 -2.21 21.33 -5.64
C MET A 75 -3.72 21.27 -5.39
N LEU A 76 -4.34 22.43 -5.17
CA LEU A 76 -5.78 22.51 -4.86
C LEU A 76 -6.62 21.95 -6.01
N GLU A 77 -6.32 22.34 -7.23
CA GLU A 77 -7.06 21.90 -8.42
C GLU A 77 -7.06 20.35 -8.55
N THR A 78 -5.95 19.73 -8.20
CA THR A 78 -5.85 18.24 -8.21
C THR A 78 -6.72 17.63 -7.12
N ARG A 79 -6.73 18.20 -5.91
CA ARG A 79 -7.57 17.75 -4.81
C ARG A 79 -9.07 17.93 -5.10
N GLU A 80 -9.46 19.08 -5.67
CA GLU A 80 -10.83 19.34 -6.11
C GLU A 80 -11.30 18.34 -7.16
N PHE A 81 -10.44 18.03 -8.12
CA PHE A 81 -10.74 17.00 -9.13
C PHE A 81 -10.96 15.62 -8.46
N LEU A 82 -10.07 15.21 -7.57
CA LEU A 82 -10.18 13.91 -6.88
C LEU A 82 -11.43 13.83 -6.00
N VAL A 83 -11.77 14.89 -5.27
CA VAL A 83 -13.01 15.00 -4.49
C VAL A 83 -14.22 14.79 -5.40
N LYS A 84 -14.26 15.51 -6.51
CA LYS A 84 -15.36 15.42 -7.46
C LYS A 84 -15.53 14.01 -8.01
N GLU A 85 -14.41 13.36 -8.39
CA GLU A 85 -14.48 12.00 -8.94
C GLU A 85 -14.86 10.98 -7.86
N ASN A 86 -14.32 11.09 -6.65
CA ASN A 86 -14.69 10.20 -5.54
C ASN A 86 -16.17 10.32 -5.18
N ASN A 87 -16.66 11.54 -5.03
CA ASN A 87 -18.03 11.79 -4.59
C ASN A 87 -19.10 11.35 -5.62
N LYS A 88 -18.74 11.26 -6.90
CA LYS A 88 -19.61 10.67 -7.93
C LYS A 88 -19.87 9.18 -7.71
N LEU A 89 -19.00 8.47 -7.03
CA LEU A 89 -19.15 7.02 -6.78
C LEU A 89 -20.24 6.70 -5.74
N GLY A 90 -20.78 7.71 -5.06
CA GLY A 90 -21.91 7.55 -4.13
C GLY A 90 -21.55 6.95 -2.77
N GLY A 91 -20.27 6.72 -2.47
CA GLY A 91 -19.78 6.28 -1.17
C GLY A 91 -19.63 7.43 -0.16
N ALA A 92 -18.65 7.30 0.74
CA ALA A 92 -18.32 8.37 1.70
C ALA A 92 -17.96 9.67 0.96
N GLN A 93 -18.63 10.75 1.35
CA GLN A 93 -18.40 12.06 0.77
C GLN A 93 -17.20 12.69 1.45
N ILE A 94 -16.24 13.13 0.65
CA ILE A 94 -15.01 13.76 1.11
C ILE A 94 -14.92 15.21 0.62
N ASN A 95 -14.05 15.99 1.25
CA ASN A 95 -13.71 17.37 0.87
C ASN A 95 -12.19 17.48 0.59
N VAL A 96 -11.75 18.65 0.14
CA VAL A 96 -10.34 18.86 -0.25
C VAL A 96 -9.34 18.70 0.90
N ASP A 97 -9.78 18.81 2.14
CA ASP A 97 -8.92 18.64 3.31
C ASP A 97 -8.75 17.18 3.73
N ASP A 98 -9.57 16.28 3.18
CA ASP A 98 -9.47 14.83 3.40
C ASP A 98 -8.46 14.15 2.46
N ILE A 99 -7.80 14.93 1.58
CA ILE A 99 -6.82 14.41 0.63
C ILE A 99 -5.41 14.85 1.02
N LEU A 100 -4.53 13.86 1.15
CA LEU A 100 -3.11 14.05 1.36
C LEU A 100 -2.33 13.18 0.37
N PHE A 101 -1.28 13.76 -0.24
CA PHE A 101 -0.42 13.04 -1.17
C PHE A 101 0.82 12.48 -0.47
N PHE A 102 1.20 11.29 -0.89
CA PHE A 102 2.42 10.61 -0.46
C PHE A 102 3.22 10.15 -1.68
N ASN A 103 4.48 9.85 -1.49
CA ASN A 103 5.34 9.30 -2.52
C ASN A 103 5.10 7.78 -2.68
N GLY A 104 3.87 7.43 -3.05
CA GLY A 104 3.42 6.06 -3.19
C GLY A 104 2.78 5.48 -1.91
N LEU A 105 2.09 4.35 -2.07
CA LEU A 105 1.34 3.71 -0.99
C LEU A 105 2.23 3.25 0.17
N GLY A 106 3.45 2.79 -0.11
CA GLY A 106 4.39 2.37 0.92
C GLY A 106 4.79 3.51 1.87
N ASP A 107 4.96 4.72 1.34
CA ASP A 107 5.26 5.92 2.12
C ASP A 107 4.06 6.32 3.00
N ALA A 108 2.84 6.27 2.44
CA ALA A 108 1.61 6.52 3.20
C ALA A 108 1.46 5.54 4.38
N ILE A 109 1.64 4.25 4.14
CA ILE A 109 1.55 3.22 5.17
C ILE A 109 2.60 3.46 6.25
N ALA A 110 3.86 3.64 5.89
CA ALA A 110 4.94 3.86 6.86
C ALA A 110 4.68 5.11 7.72
N THR A 111 4.19 6.18 7.11
CA THR A 111 3.86 7.42 7.83
C THR A 111 2.70 7.21 8.79
N ILE A 112 1.62 6.57 8.36
CA ILE A 112 0.44 6.31 9.22
C ILE A 112 0.85 5.45 10.42
N TYR A 113 1.53 4.33 10.19
CA TYR A 113 1.97 3.46 11.28
C TYR A 113 2.96 4.16 12.23
N GLY A 114 3.79 5.07 11.70
CA GLY A 114 4.70 5.88 12.54
C GLY A 114 3.99 6.88 13.47
N LEU A 115 2.73 7.23 13.17
CA LEU A 115 1.91 8.14 13.97
C LEU A 115 1.01 7.44 14.98
N LEU A 116 0.83 6.12 14.85
CA LEU A 116 0.00 5.35 15.77
C LEU A 116 0.71 5.10 17.10
N SER A 117 -0.06 5.02 18.17
CA SER A 117 0.47 4.58 19.46
C SER A 117 0.90 3.12 19.40
N MET A 118 1.91 2.73 20.19
CA MET A 118 2.45 1.37 20.20
C MET A 118 1.42 0.27 20.53
N ASN A 119 0.34 0.64 21.20
CA ASN A 119 -0.73 -0.30 21.59
C ASN A 119 -1.86 -0.38 20.57
N THR A 120 -1.83 0.45 19.51
CA THR A 120 -2.85 0.41 18.46
C THR A 120 -2.60 -0.79 17.55
N ARG A 121 -3.64 -1.59 17.31
CA ARG A 121 -3.62 -2.67 16.35
C ARG A 121 -4.48 -2.33 15.14
N ILE A 122 -4.02 -2.72 13.96
CA ILE A 122 -4.74 -2.52 12.70
C ILE A 122 -5.06 -3.88 12.10
N ILE A 123 -6.34 -4.06 11.75
CA ILE A 123 -6.81 -5.27 11.09
C ILE A 123 -6.76 -5.06 9.58
N GLY A 124 -6.10 -5.97 8.87
CA GLY A 124 -6.00 -5.95 7.42
C GLY A 124 -6.68 -7.15 6.75
N PRO A 125 -6.96 -7.08 5.45
CA PRO A 125 -7.47 -8.21 4.68
C PRO A 125 -6.39 -9.27 4.41
N ALA A 126 -6.83 -10.53 4.24
CA ALA A 126 -6.00 -11.62 3.75
C ALA A 126 -6.82 -12.51 2.78
N PRO A 127 -6.33 -12.79 1.54
CA PRO A 127 -5.07 -12.32 0.99
C PRO A 127 -5.10 -10.83 0.60
N ALA A 128 -3.96 -10.15 0.70
CA ALA A 128 -3.82 -8.74 0.34
C ALA A 128 -2.36 -8.37 0.00
N TYR A 129 -2.15 -7.10 -0.30
CA TYR A 129 -0.80 -6.58 -0.49
C TYR A 129 -0.02 -6.63 0.83
N SER A 130 1.08 -7.38 0.83
CA SER A 130 1.85 -7.72 2.04
C SER A 130 2.45 -6.53 2.80
N THR A 131 2.51 -5.36 2.19
CA THR A 131 3.04 -4.14 2.85
C THR A 131 2.22 -3.77 4.09
N HIS A 132 0.90 -3.96 4.09
CA HIS A 132 0.07 -3.70 5.27
C HIS A 132 0.36 -4.66 6.41
N SER A 133 0.34 -5.97 6.14
CA SER A 133 0.59 -6.99 7.17
C SER A 133 2.01 -6.89 7.73
N SER A 134 3.00 -6.62 6.88
CA SER A 134 4.38 -6.40 7.33
C SER A 134 4.52 -5.13 8.19
N ALA A 135 3.84 -4.05 7.82
CA ALA A 135 3.86 -2.81 8.60
C ALA A 135 3.17 -2.99 9.97
N GLU A 136 2.03 -3.70 9.99
CA GLU A 136 1.34 -4.04 11.24
C GLU A 136 2.22 -4.91 12.14
N ALA A 137 2.82 -5.97 11.61
CA ALA A 137 3.70 -6.84 12.38
C ALA A 137 4.91 -6.10 12.94
N ALA A 138 5.50 -5.20 12.15
CA ALA A 138 6.61 -4.36 12.58
C ALA A 138 6.22 -3.34 13.65
N HIS A 139 5.03 -2.75 13.54
CA HIS A 139 4.48 -1.80 14.50
C HIS A 139 4.14 -2.48 15.83
N ALA A 140 3.39 -3.58 15.77
CA ALA A 140 2.92 -4.29 16.95
C ALA A 140 3.96 -5.23 17.58
N HIS A 141 5.09 -5.48 16.91
CA HIS A 141 6.13 -6.46 17.30
C HIS A 141 5.60 -7.90 17.45
N THR A 142 4.55 -8.23 16.73
CA THR A 142 3.88 -9.53 16.75
C THR A 142 3.23 -9.82 15.41
N ALA A 143 2.64 -11.01 15.25
CA ALA A 143 1.94 -11.38 14.03
C ALA A 143 0.81 -10.39 13.69
N PRO A 144 0.59 -10.09 12.40
CA PRO A 144 -0.48 -9.18 11.98
C PRO A 144 -1.86 -9.79 12.26
N ILE A 145 -2.83 -8.92 12.52
CA ILE A 145 -4.23 -9.32 12.63
C ILE A 145 -4.88 -9.17 11.26
N THR A 146 -5.49 -10.24 10.77
CA THR A 146 -6.14 -10.23 9.46
C THR A 146 -7.55 -10.80 9.51
N TYR A 147 -8.40 -10.34 8.60
CA TYR A 147 -9.67 -10.96 8.26
C TYR A 147 -9.61 -11.61 6.88
N SER A 148 -10.32 -12.72 6.70
CA SER A 148 -10.31 -13.47 5.46
C SER A 148 -11.21 -12.86 4.39
N LEU A 149 -10.69 -12.83 3.16
CA LEU A 149 -11.47 -12.61 1.96
C LEU A 149 -11.68 -13.96 1.28
N GLN A 150 -12.93 -14.36 1.06
CA GLN A 150 -13.27 -15.67 0.52
C GLN A 150 -13.61 -15.56 -0.98
N PRO A 151 -12.95 -16.33 -1.87
CA PRO A 151 -13.28 -16.36 -3.30
C PRO A 151 -14.75 -16.72 -3.55
N GLU A 152 -15.27 -17.66 -2.75
CA GLU A 152 -16.65 -18.15 -2.82
C GLU A 152 -17.66 -17.06 -2.47
N ASN A 153 -17.26 -16.05 -1.71
CA ASN A 153 -18.05 -14.87 -1.36
C ASN A 153 -17.61 -13.63 -2.15
N HIS A 154 -17.21 -13.79 -3.42
CA HIS A 154 -16.79 -12.70 -4.30
C HIS A 154 -15.70 -11.79 -3.69
N TRP A 155 -14.83 -12.35 -2.85
CA TRP A 155 -13.78 -11.62 -2.13
C TRP A 155 -14.32 -10.57 -1.14
N TYR A 156 -15.59 -10.64 -0.73
CA TYR A 156 -16.10 -9.82 0.36
C TYR A 156 -15.60 -10.31 1.72
N PRO A 157 -15.41 -9.40 2.69
CA PRO A 157 -15.09 -9.78 4.06
C PRO A 157 -16.20 -10.67 4.64
N ASP A 158 -15.80 -11.73 5.28
CA ASP A 158 -16.73 -12.52 6.10
C ASP A 158 -16.79 -11.91 7.50
N LEU A 159 -17.83 -11.13 7.75
CA LEU A 159 -18.00 -10.41 9.02
C LEU A 159 -18.51 -11.32 10.15
N GLU A 160 -19.08 -12.49 9.85
CA GLU A 160 -19.56 -13.43 10.87
C GLU A 160 -18.41 -14.28 11.44
N TYR A 161 -17.46 -14.66 10.59
CA TYR A 161 -16.30 -15.50 10.96
C TYR A 161 -15.13 -14.70 11.54
N ASN A 162 -15.12 -13.39 11.35
CA ASN A 162 -13.97 -12.53 11.66
C ASN A 162 -14.21 -11.61 12.87
N THR A 163 -15.09 -11.97 13.78
CA THR A 163 -15.03 -11.39 15.13
C THR A 163 -13.89 -12.11 15.86
N PRO A 164 -12.70 -11.53 15.97
CA PRO A 164 -11.65 -12.16 16.76
C PRO A 164 -12.12 -12.12 18.20
N THR A 165 -12.48 -13.28 18.74
CA THR A 165 -12.75 -13.46 20.16
C THR A 165 -11.59 -12.99 21.04
N ASP A 166 -10.41 -12.82 20.44
CA ASP A 166 -9.17 -12.37 21.08
C ASP A 166 -8.94 -10.86 21.01
N LEU A 167 -9.80 -10.09 20.32
CA LEU A 167 -9.67 -8.62 20.23
C LEU A 167 -10.49 -7.86 21.28
N MET A 168 -11.22 -8.55 22.14
CA MET A 168 -11.79 -7.90 23.31
C MET A 168 -10.67 -7.67 24.32
N PRO A 169 -10.24 -6.43 24.56
CA PRO A 169 -9.41 -6.16 25.72
C PRO A 169 -10.25 -6.50 26.95
N HIS A 170 -9.76 -7.40 27.76
CA HIS A 170 -10.36 -7.73 29.05
C HIS A 170 -10.23 -6.58 30.05
N HIS A 171 -10.27 -5.33 29.62
CA HIS A 171 -10.33 -4.15 30.52
C HIS A 171 -10.85 -2.94 29.75
N PHE A 172 -12.11 -2.61 29.98
CA PHE A 172 -12.57 -1.24 30.08
C PHE A 172 -12.52 -0.83 31.54
#